data_6b420533f90282e0caa336ee51cb749b
#
_entry.id   6b420533f90282e0caa336ee51cb749b
#
_cell.length_a   1.000
_cell.length_b   1.000
_cell.length_c   1.000
_cell.angle_alpha   90.00
_cell.angle_beta   90.00
_cell.angle_gamma   90.00
#
_symmetry.space_group_name_H-M   'P 1'
#
loop_
_entity.id
_entity.type
_entity.pdbx_description
1 polymer ?
#
loop_
_entity_poly.entity_id
_entity_poly.type
_entity_poly.pdbx_seq_one_letter_code
_entity_poly.pdbx_strand_id
1 'polypeptide(L)'
;MKLKDKICFSVVSTVFLTIAYYYFYSFVDLYLSRLCDKYVCFKFLTYSELLAIWVALIGLYFVVSSLDEWKNQYKFEKATKTIAEFNNIIYILNFLESRINNIIIRSKRDNYVGLSFIESDFEEQISKEDIYLKLSNLEEIINYEKNNLHQEKFENLFFKFSNLVSNTLSNVAESYLSESPYGNDYFADHNVNRRKQAVEKIENILKKFRVESKEIQKEYRDLKELLHL
;
A
#
# COMPACT_ATOMS: atom_id res chain seq x y z
N MET A 1 2.30 -24.26 -2.45
CA MET A 1 2.38 -25.58 -3.15
C MET A 1 1.57 -25.48 -4.43
N LYS A 2 2.12 -25.85 -5.60
CA LYS A 2 1.38 -25.74 -6.86
C LYS A 2 0.23 -26.75 -6.89
N LEU A 3 -0.85 -26.47 -7.61
CA LEU A 3 -2.03 -27.36 -7.71
C LEU A 3 -1.65 -28.78 -8.08
N LYS A 4 -0.67 -28.94 -8.99
CA LYS A 4 -0.14 -30.27 -9.41
C LYS A 4 0.44 -31.07 -8.23
N ASP A 5 1.16 -30.40 -7.31
CA ASP A 5 1.78 -31.04 -6.16
C ASP A 5 0.72 -31.49 -5.15
N LYS A 6 -0.37 -30.71 -4.99
CA LYS A 6 -1.50 -31.05 -4.12
C LYS A 6 -2.24 -32.30 -4.65
N ILE A 7 -2.50 -32.34 -5.96
CA ILE A 7 -3.14 -33.49 -6.60
C ILE A 7 -2.26 -34.73 -6.48
N CYS A 8 -0.95 -34.61 -6.77
CA CYS A 8 -0.01 -35.71 -6.65
C CYS A 8 0.05 -36.25 -5.21
N PHE A 9 0.13 -35.36 -4.21
CA PHE A 9 0.07 -35.77 -2.79
C PHE A 9 -1.22 -36.51 -2.43
N SER A 10 -2.36 -36.01 -2.91
CA SER A 10 -3.68 -36.63 -2.68
C SER A 10 -3.75 -38.04 -3.25
N VAL A 11 -3.28 -38.23 -4.49
CA VAL A 11 -3.26 -39.55 -5.13
C VAL A 11 -2.33 -40.54 -4.39
N VAL A 12 -1.10 -40.12 -4.11
CA VAL A 12 -0.10 -40.92 -3.42
C VAL A 12 -0.58 -41.32 -2.02
N SER A 13 -1.16 -40.38 -1.28
CA SER A 13 -1.68 -40.68 0.08
C SER A 13 -2.88 -41.59 0.06
N THR A 14 -3.75 -41.55 -0.96
CA THR A 14 -4.88 -42.47 -1.12
C THR A 14 -4.39 -43.87 -1.43
N VAL A 15 -3.39 -44.03 -2.31
CA VAL A 15 -2.77 -45.32 -2.59
C VAL A 15 -2.15 -45.91 -1.32
N PHE A 16 -1.41 -45.12 -0.56
CA PHE A 16 -0.80 -45.55 0.69
C PHE A 16 -1.85 -45.95 1.73
N LEU A 17 -2.93 -45.19 1.87
CA LEU A 17 -4.05 -45.56 2.75
C LEU A 17 -4.67 -46.90 2.37
N THR A 18 -4.87 -47.14 1.08
CA THR A 18 -5.44 -48.38 0.58
C THR A 18 -4.55 -49.58 0.96
N ILE A 19 -3.25 -49.46 0.72
CA ILE A 19 -2.28 -50.52 1.07
C ILE A 19 -2.27 -50.74 2.59
N ALA A 20 -2.22 -49.69 3.38
CA ALA A 20 -2.22 -49.75 4.84
C ALA A 20 -3.51 -50.42 5.38
N TYR A 21 -4.66 -50.09 4.78
CA TYR A 21 -5.94 -50.69 5.16
C TYR A 21 -5.94 -52.21 4.95
N TYR A 22 -5.54 -52.67 3.79
CA TYR A 22 -5.51 -54.10 3.49
C TYR A 22 -4.50 -54.86 4.36
N TYR A 23 -3.36 -54.25 4.66
CA TYR A 23 -2.37 -54.84 5.56
C TYR A 23 -2.91 -54.92 6.98
N PHE A 24 -3.55 -53.88 7.47
CA PHE A 24 -4.13 -53.84 8.81
C PHE A 24 -5.36 -54.76 8.94
N TYR A 25 -6.21 -54.81 7.91
CA TYR A 25 -7.36 -55.68 7.86
C TYR A 25 -6.94 -57.14 7.91
N SER A 26 -5.95 -57.57 7.14
CA SER A 26 -5.41 -58.92 7.18
C SER A 26 -4.82 -59.27 8.54
N PHE A 27 -4.15 -58.33 9.19
CA PHE A 27 -3.60 -58.50 10.54
C PHE A 27 -4.73 -58.68 11.58
N VAL A 28 -5.74 -57.85 11.54
CA VAL A 28 -6.89 -57.88 12.43
C VAL A 28 -7.69 -59.20 12.25
N ASP A 29 -7.93 -59.62 11.01
CA ASP A 29 -8.63 -60.85 10.71
C ASP A 29 -7.86 -62.06 11.23
N LEU A 30 -6.56 -62.08 11.15
CA LEU A 30 -5.71 -63.20 11.57
C LEU A 30 -5.57 -63.33 13.10
N TYR A 31 -5.53 -62.20 13.83
CA TYR A 31 -5.27 -62.18 15.27
C TYR A 31 -6.50 -61.93 16.13
N LEU A 32 -7.46 -61.11 15.69
CA LEU A 32 -8.65 -60.72 16.46
C LEU A 32 -9.84 -61.68 16.23
N SER A 33 -9.94 -62.35 15.10
CA SER A 33 -10.98 -63.35 14.89
C SER A 33 -10.98 -64.49 15.97
N ARG A 34 -9.79 -64.80 16.48
CA ARG A 34 -9.64 -65.78 17.59
C ARG A 34 -10.06 -65.25 18.96
N LEU A 35 -10.15 -63.96 19.14
CA LEU A 35 -10.54 -63.25 20.38
C LEU A 35 -12.03 -62.90 20.42
N CYS A 36 -12.68 -62.84 19.26
CA CYS A 36 -14.09 -62.47 19.13
C CYS A 36 -15.07 -63.56 19.69
N ASP A 37 -14.65 -64.76 19.87
CA ASP A 37 -15.52 -65.87 20.43
C ASP A 37 -15.84 -65.68 21.93
N LYS A 38 -15.19 -64.75 22.65
CA LYS A 38 -15.35 -64.55 24.09
C LYS A 38 -15.79 -63.17 24.56
N TYR A 39 -15.64 -62.10 23.74
CA TYR A 39 -15.92 -60.71 24.12
C TYR A 39 -16.52 -59.95 22.95
N VAL A 40 -17.14 -58.78 23.20
CA VAL A 40 -17.80 -57.90 22.26
C VAL A 40 -17.00 -57.73 20.95
N CYS A 41 -17.55 -58.24 19.84
CA CYS A 41 -16.96 -58.13 18.51
C CYS A 41 -16.91 -56.67 18.08
N PHE A 42 -15.70 -56.11 17.96
CA PHE A 42 -15.50 -54.77 17.42
C PHE A 42 -15.78 -54.83 15.91
N LYS A 43 -16.85 -54.15 15.46
CA LYS A 43 -17.12 -54.00 14.03
C LYS A 43 -16.08 -53.04 13.45
N PHE A 44 -15.16 -53.58 12.67
CA PHE A 44 -14.17 -52.75 11.97
C PHE A 44 -14.84 -51.95 10.86
N LEU A 45 -14.38 -50.66 10.67
CA LEU A 45 -14.87 -49.85 9.57
C LEU A 45 -14.65 -50.58 8.24
N THR A 46 -15.66 -50.57 7.41
CA THR A 46 -15.53 -51.05 6.03
C THR A 46 -14.58 -50.12 5.23
N TYR A 47 -13.94 -50.66 4.20
CA TYR A 47 -13.06 -49.87 3.33
C TYR A 47 -13.77 -48.68 2.75
N SER A 48 -15.05 -48.81 2.37
CA SER A 48 -15.87 -47.72 1.84
C SER A 48 -16.08 -46.58 2.85
N GLU A 49 -16.30 -46.90 4.13
CA GLU A 49 -16.44 -45.88 5.19
C GLU A 49 -15.12 -45.15 5.45
N LEU A 50 -14.01 -45.88 5.50
CA LEU A 50 -12.68 -45.30 5.66
C LEU A 50 -12.33 -44.38 4.46
N LEU A 51 -12.61 -44.85 3.24
CA LEU A 51 -12.38 -44.09 2.03
C LEU A 51 -13.23 -42.81 2.01
N ALA A 52 -14.49 -42.85 2.43
CA ALA A 52 -15.37 -41.70 2.52
C ALA A 52 -14.83 -40.65 3.49
N ILE A 53 -14.37 -41.08 4.68
CA ILE A 53 -13.74 -40.19 5.66
C ILE A 53 -12.47 -39.56 5.06
N TRP A 54 -11.64 -40.35 4.37
CA TRP A 54 -10.41 -39.87 3.77
C TRP A 54 -10.65 -38.83 2.67
N VAL A 55 -11.62 -39.09 1.78
CA VAL A 55 -12.01 -38.13 0.73
C VAL A 55 -12.54 -36.84 1.34
N ALA A 56 -13.31 -36.92 2.42
CA ALA A 56 -13.78 -35.72 3.14
C ALA A 56 -12.62 -34.93 3.74
N LEU A 57 -11.62 -35.57 4.34
CA LEU A 57 -10.42 -34.93 4.89
C LEU A 57 -9.57 -34.26 3.80
N ILE A 58 -9.38 -34.91 2.65
CA ILE A 58 -8.71 -34.37 1.50
C ILE A 58 -9.49 -33.15 0.97
N GLY A 59 -10.80 -33.23 0.85
CA GLY A 59 -11.67 -32.14 0.46
C GLY A 59 -11.51 -30.92 1.40
N LEU A 60 -11.54 -31.16 2.70
CA LEU A 60 -11.32 -30.12 3.71
C LEU A 60 -9.94 -29.48 3.58
N TYR A 61 -8.89 -30.28 3.39
CA TYR A 61 -7.52 -29.78 3.15
C TYR A 61 -7.44 -28.88 1.92
N PHE A 62 -8.09 -29.25 0.81
CA PHE A 62 -8.14 -28.42 -0.39
C PHE A 62 -8.86 -27.09 -0.13
N VAL A 63 -9.98 -27.11 0.59
CA VAL A 63 -10.74 -25.91 0.94
C VAL A 63 -9.88 -24.96 1.79
N VAL A 64 -9.29 -25.46 2.87
CA VAL A 64 -8.44 -24.64 3.75
C VAL A 64 -7.24 -24.07 3.00
N SER A 65 -6.57 -24.91 2.20
CA SER A 65 -5.42 -24.48 1.40
C SER A 65 -5.79 -23.46 0.32
N SER A 66 -7.00 -23.54 -0.26
CA SER A 66 -7.50 -22.55 -1.22
C SER A 66 -7.84 -21.22 -0.55
N LEU A 67 -8.36 -21.26 0.68
CA LEU A 67 -8.65 -20.05 1.47
C LEU A 67 -7.36 -19.27 1.78
N ASP A 68 -6.27 -19.96 2.11
CA ASP A 68 -4.98 -19.31 2.38
C ASP A 68 -4.40 -18.66 1.11
N GLU A 69 -4.50 -19.34 -0.05
CA GLU A 69 -4.08 -18.78 -1.33
C GLU A 69 -4.91 -17.56 -1.71
N TRP A 70 -6.25 -17.66 -1.55
CA TRP A 70 -7.15 -16.54 -1.80
C TRP A 70 -6.86 -15.35 -0.89
N LYS A 71 -6.61 -15.57 0.39
CA LYS A 71 -6.25 -14.53 1.35
C LYS A 71 -4.95 -13.81 0.97
N ASN A 72 -3.95 -14.56 0.50
CA ASN A 72 -2.68 -13.98 0.04
C ASN A 72 -2.87 -13.19 -1.26
N GLN A 73 -3.66 -13.71 -2.20
CA GLN A 73 -3.99 -13.01 -3.45
C GLN A 73 -4.76 -11.71 -3.17
N TYR A 74 -5.72 -11.75 -2.26
CA TYR A 74 -6.49 -10.58 -1.84
C TYR A 74 -5.59 -9.50 -1.21
N LYS A 75 -4.65 -9.89 -0.34
CA LYS A 75 -3.67 -8.95 0.23
C LYS A 75 -2.78 -8.32 -0.84
N PHE A 76 -2.35 -9.11 -1.81
CA PHE A 76 -1.54 -8.63 -2.93
C PHE A 76 -2.33 -7.66 -3.82
N GLU A 77 -3.57 -7.98 -4.15
CA GLU A 77 -4.45 -7.10 -4.94
C GLU A 77 -4.67 -5.76 -4.25
N LYS A 78 -4.90 -5.79 -2.93
CA LYS A 78 -5.03 -4.57 -2.13
C LYS A 78 -3.75 -3.74 -2.14
N ALA A 79 -2.59 -4.34 -1.94
CA ALA A 79 -1.31 -3.65 -2.00
C ALA A 79 -1.08 -3.00 -3.37
N THR A 80 -1.45 -3.69 -4.45
CA THR A 80 -1.37 -3.17 -5.82
C THR A 80 -2.27 -1.95 -6.01
N LYS A 81 -3.50 -1.98 -5.47
CA LYS A 81 -4.42 -0.84 -5.50
C LYS A 81 -3.85 0.35 -4.74
N THR A 82 -3.32 0.13 -3.54
CA THR A 82 -2.69 1.20 -2.74
C THR A 82 -1.51 1.83 -3.49
N ILE A 83 -0.68 1.02 -4.17
CA ILE A 83 0.41 1.54 -5.01
C ILE A 83 -0.11 2.37 -6.18
N ALA A 84 -1.21 1.97 -6.80
CA ALA A 84 -1.80 2.75 -7.89
C ALA A 84 -2.22 4.14 -7.41
N GLU A 85 -2.81 4.24 -6.22
CA GLU A 85 -3.16 5.53 -5.61
C GLU A 85 -1.91 6.36 -5.24
N PHE A 86 -0.84 5.72 -4.75
CA PHE A 86 0.42 6.42 -4.53
C PHE A 86 1.03 7.01 -5.81
N ASN A 87 0.85 6.39 -6.98
CA ASN A 87 1.26 6.99 -8.25
C ASN A 87 0.60 8.35 -8.49
N ASN A 88 -0.69 8.46 -8.18
CA ASN A 88 -1.43 9.72 -8.30
C ASN A 88 -0.84 10.80 -7.39
N ILE A 89 -0.34 10.39 -6.24
CA ILE A 89 0.24 11.29 -5.25
C ILE A 89 1.65 11.73 -5.61
N ILE A 90 2.46 10.84 -6.18
CA ILE A 90 3.79 11.23 -6.70
C ILE A 90 3.66 12.30 -7.79
N TYR A 91 2.59 12.25 -8.59
CA TYR A 91 2.26 13.32 -9.51
C TYR A 91 2.08 14.67 -8.80
N ILE A 92 1.47 14.69 -7.62
CA ILE A 92 1.29 15.92 -6.82
C ILE A 92 2.64 16.52 -6.42
N LEU A 93 3.64 15.71 -6.04
CA LEU A 93 4.98 16.24 -5.72
C LEU A 93 5.60 16.97 -6.91
N ASN A 94 5.53 16.38 -8.08
CA ASN A 94 6.06 16.97 -9.30
C ASN A 94 5.29 18.24 -9.69
N PHE A 95 3.98 18.22 -9.51
CA PHE A 95 3.10 19.36 -9.73
C PHE A 95 3.47 20.52 -8.80
N LEU A 96 3.60 20.30 -7.50
CA LEU A 96 3.99 21.32 -6.51
C LEU A 96 5.38 21.88 -6.82
N GLU A 97 6.36 21.04 -7.13
CA GLU A 97 7.69 21.47 -7.52
C GLU A 97 7.63 22.44 -8.71
N SER A 98 6.91 22.04 -9.75
CA SER A 98 6.74 22.85 -10.96
C SER A 98 6.06 24.19 -10.65
N ARG A 99 5.03 24.20 -9.81
CA ARG A 99 4.29 25.41 -9.44
C ARG A 99 5.13 26.38 -8.62
N ILE A 100 5.80 25.89 -7.59
CA ILE A 100 6.70 26.71 -6.77
C ILE A 100 7.85 27.29 -7.64
N ASN A 101 8.41 26.48 -8.53
CA ASN A 101 9.44 26.95 -9.44
C ASN A 101 8.94 28.04 -10.40
N ASN A 102 7.71 27.90 -10.92
CA ASN A 102 7.09 28.91 -11.77
C ASN A 102 6.86 30.22 -11.04
N ILE A 103 6.48 30.20 -9.77
CA ILE A 103 6.37 31.41 -8.94
C ILE A 103 7.71 32.13 -8.88
N ILE A 104 8.79 31.42 -8.57
CA ILE A 104 10.13 31.98 -8.48
C ILE A 104 10.54 32.64 -9.82
N ILE A 105 10.34 31.93 -10.92
CA ILE A 105 10.71 32.40 -12.26
C ILE A 105 9.91 33.69 -12.63
N ARG A 106 8.59 33.62 -12.44
CA ARG A 106 7.71 34.80 -12.74
C ARG A 106 8.06 35.99 -11.88
N SER A 107 8.24 35.79 -10.58
CA SER A 107 8.60 36.88 -9.67
C SER A 107 9.91 37.57 -10.05
N LYS A 108 10.93 36.80 -10.43
CA LYS A 108 12.21 37.32 -10.88
C LYS A 108 12.10 38.06 -12.21
N ARG A 109 11.33 37.54 -13.16
CA ARG A 109 11.13 38.17 -14.47
C ARG A 109 10.40 39.50 -14.36
N ASP A 110 9.40 39.59 -13.49
CA ASP A 110 8.56 40.77 -13.35
C ASP A 110 9.11 41.73 -12.27
N ASN A 111 10.42 41.68 -11.98
CA ASN A 111 11.11 42.50 -10.99
C ASN A 111 10.39 42.52 -9.62
N TYR A 112 9.87 41.35 -9.22
CA TYR A 112 9.16 41.19 -7.96
C TYR A 112 7.83 41.97 -7.84
N VAL A 113 7.31 42.53 -8.94
CA VAL A 113 6.03 43.21 -9.02
C VAL A 113 4.95 42.13 -9.25
N GLY A 114 3.85 42.18 -8.51
CA GLY A 114 2.70 41.29 -8.75
C GLY A 114 2.72 39.95 -8.03
N LEU A 115 3.48 39.81 -6.94
CA LEU A 115 3.49 38.60 -6.11
C LEU A 115 2.07 38.21 -5.62
N SER A 116 1.21 39.19 -5.34
CA SER A 116 -0.19 38.95 -4.92
C SER A 116 -1.04 38.26 -5.99
N PHE A 117 -0.80 38.59 -7.28
CA PHE A 117 -1.49 37.91 -8.38
C PHE A 117 -1.01 36.44 -8.53
N ILE A 118 0.27 36.19 -8.27
CA ILE A 118 0.86 34.87 -8.34
C ILE A 118 0.33 34.01 -7.19
N GLU A 119 0.11 34.60 -6.01
CA GLU A 119 -0.47 33.95 -4.85
C GLU A 119 -1.88 33.45 -5.13
N SER A 120 -2.78 34.30 -5.63
CA SER A 120 -4.15 33.92 -5.95
C SER A 120 -4.21 32.83 -7.04
N ASP A 121 -3.36 32.91 -8.05
CA ASP A 121 -3.24 31.87 -9.09
C ASP A 121 -2.72 30.53 -8.52
N PHE A 122 -1.79 30.60 -7.56
CA PHE A 122 -1.26 29.41 -6.89
C PHE A 122 -2.32 28.72 -5.99
N GLU A 123 -3.03 29.48 -5.17
CA GLU A 123 -4.11 28.98 -4.32
C GLU A 123 -5.27 28.39 -5.15
N GLU A 124 -5.68 29.08 -6.22
CA GLU A 124 -6.71 28.59 -7.12
C GLU A 124 -6.31 27.27 -7.79
N GLN A 125 -5.06 27.12 -8.20
CA GLN A 125 -4.57 25.92 -8.85
C GLN A 125 -4.39 24.76 -7.87
N ILE A 126 -3.97 25.03 -6.63
CA ILE A 126 -3.91 24.01 -5.57
C ILE A 126 -5.31 23.52 -5.21
N SER A 127 -6.27 24.44 -5.12
CA SER A 127 -7.67 24.09 -4.86
C SER A 127 -8.28 23.25 -5.99
N LYS A 128 -7.99 23.59 -7.27
CA LYS A 128 -8.46 22.81 -8.42
C LYS A 128 -7.90 21.39 -8.47
N GLU A 129 -6.68 21.19 -8.00
CA GLU A 129 -6.07 19.83 -7.96
C GLU A 129 -6.58 18.97 -6.80
N ASP A 130 -7.39 19.53 -5.89
CA ASP A 130 -7.97 18.81 -4.77
C ASP A 130 -6.93 17.99 -3.98
N ILE A 131 -5.76 18.57 -3.74
CA ILE A 131 -4.63 17.88 -3.11
C ILE A 131 -5.03 17.27 -1.77
N TYR A 132 -5.77 18.02 -0.96
CA TYR A 132 -6.22 17.55 0.35
C TYR A 132 -7.25 16.41 0.23
N LEU A 133 -8.11 16.46 -0.77
CA LEU A 133 -9.06 15.37 -1.04
C LEU A 133 -8.33 14.09 -1.47
N LYS A 134 -7.34 14.22 -2.35
CA LYS A 134 -6.51 13.08 -2.77
C LYS A 134 -5.71 12.48 -1.61
N LEU A 135 -5.19 13.33 -0.71
CA LEU A 135 -4.54 12.88 0.53
C LEU A 135 -5.51 12.15 1.45
N SER A 136 -6.69 12.73 1.69
CA SER A 136 -7.71 12.10 2.54
C SER A 136 -8.19 10.76 1.98
N ASN A 137 -8.38 10.66 0.67
CA ASN A 137 -8.77 9.41 0.02
C ASN A 137 -7.69 8.33 0.18
N LEU A 138 -6.41 8.69 0.04
CA LEU A 138 -5.34 7.73 0.25
C LEU A 138 -5.24 7.31 1.71
N GLU A 139 -5.38 8.24 2.65
CA GLU A 139 -5.40 7.96 4.08
C GLU A 139 -6.53 6.97 4.42
N GLU A 140 -7.72 7.19 3.87
CA GLU A 140 -8.86 6.29 4.03
C GLU A 140 -8.54 4.88 3.49
N ILE A 141 -7.96 4.77 2.29
CA ILE A 141 -7.56 3.49 1.70
C ILE A 141 -6.55 2.77 2.60
N ILE A 142 -5.53 3.47 3.08
CA ILE A 142 -4.50 2.89 3.95
C ILE A 142 -5.11 2.43 5.28
N ASN A 143 -5.95 3.25 5.92
CA ASN A 143 -6.58 2.94 7.21
C ASN A 143 -7.63 1.85 7.11
N TYR A 144 -8.42 1.82 6.05
CA TYR A 144 -9.46 0.82 5.83
C TYR A 144 -8.88 -0.57 5.56
N GLU A 145 -7.69 -0.61 5.00
CA GLU A 145 -7.04 -1.84 4.53
C GLU A 145 -6.00 -2.40 5.51
N LYS A 146 -6.27 -2.37 6.83
CA LYS A 146 -5.37 -2.82 7.91
C LYS A 146 -4.74 -4.22 7.75
N ASN A 147 -5.15 -5.00 6.76
CA ASN A 147 -4.59 -6.32 6.44
C ASN A 147 -3.73 -6.32 5.16
N ASN A 148 -3.28 -5.15 4.72
CA ASN A 148 -2.46 -5.03 3.53
C ASN A 148 -1.06 -5.62 3.72
N LEU A 149 -0.47 -6.15 2.66
CA LEU A 149 0.93 -6.55 2.66
C LEU A 149 1.80 -5.27 2.80
N HIS A 150 2.72 -5.27 3.78
CA HIS A 150 3.57 -4.11 4.09
C HIS A 150 2.83 -2.85 4.58
N GLN A 151 1.72 -3.00 5.29
CA GLN A 151 0.89 -1.92 5.84
C GLN A 151 1.72 -0.81 6.51
N GLU A 152 2.62 -1.17 7.43
CA GLU A 152 3.46 -0.22 8.16
C GLU A 152 4.32 0.66 7.23
N LYS A 153 4.80 0.09 6.11
CA LYS A 153 5.58 0.85 5.11
C LYS A 153 4.71 1.84 4.36
N PHE A 154 3.48 1.47 4.04
CA PHE A 154 2.52 2.37 3.40
C PHE A 154 2.15 3.53 4.32
N GLU A 155 1.86 3.26 5.59
CA GLU A 155 1.54 4.28 6.60
C GLU A 155 2.71 5.26 6.79
N ASN A 156 3.93 4.76 6.90
CA ASN A 156 5.12 5.58 7.06
C ASN A 156 5.39 6.46 5.82
N LEU A 157 5.26 5.88 4.63
CA LEU A 157 5.43 6.63 3.38
C LEU A 157 4.36 7.72 3.23
N PHE A 158 3.11 7.41 3.56
CA PHE A 158 2.01 8.37 3.56
C PHE A 158 2.25 9.52 4.54
N PHE A 159 2.67 9.21 5.76
CA PHE A 159 2.97 10.22 6.78
C PHE A 159 4.08 11.19 6.34
N LYS A 160 5.19 10.66 5.78
CA LYS A 160 6.27 11.50 5.23
C LYS A 160 5.76 12.40 4.12
N PHE A 161 4.97 11.84 3.21
CA PHE A 161 4.40 12.57 2.08
C PHE A 161 3.43 13.66 2.54
N SER A 162 2.48 13.35 3.40
CA SER A 162 1.49 14.29 3.92
C SER A 162 2.16 15.45 4.66
N ASN A 163 3.16 15.16 5.49
CA ASN A 163 3.95 16.17 6.18
C ASN A 163 4.74 17.06 5.21
N LEU A 164 5.36 16.48 4.19
CA LEU A 164 6.10 17.26 3.18
C LEU A 164 5.17 18.23 2.45
N VAL A 165 4.02 17.76 2.00
CA VAL A 165 3.04 18.60 1.28
C VAL A 165 2.51 19.71 2.19
N SER A 166 2.00 19.34 3.36
CA SER A 166 1.41 20.31 4.30
C SER A 166 2.41 21.38 4.74
N ASN A 167 3.62 20.96 5.14
CA ASN A 167 4.67 21.90 5.54
C ASN A 167 5.11 22.81 4.39
N THR A 168 5.20 22.28 3.17
CA THR A 168 5.58 23.09 2.00
C THR A 168 4.53 24.12 1.68
N LEU A 169 3.26 23.74 1.65
CA LEU A 169 2.15 24.67 1.39
C LEU A 169 2.07 25.74 2.46
N SER A 170 2.14 25.38 3.74
CA SER A 170 2.12 26.32 4.85
C SER A 170 3.30 27.32 4.81
N ASN A 171 4.51 26.81 4.59
CA ASN A 171 5.71 27.66 4.53
C ASN A 171 5.71 28.61 3.32
N VAL A 172 5.20 28.16 2.18
CA VAL A 172 5.03 29.02 0.99
C VAL A 172 4.02 30.12 1.28
N ALA A 173 2.85 29.77 1.83
CA ALA A 173 1.81 30.74 2.19
C ALA A 173 2.32 31.75 3.24
N GLU A 174 3.02 31.30 4.28
CA GLU A 174 3.61 32.18 5.30
C GLU A 174 4.65 33.12 4.69
N SER A 175 5.46 32.65 3.74
CA SER A 175 6.44 33.49 3.05
C SER A 175 5.79 34.62 2.27
N TYR A 176 4.59 34.40 1.72
CA TYR A 176 3.81 35.45 1.08
C TYR A 176 3.20 36.42 2.08
N LEU A 177 2.53 35.92 3.10
CA LEU A 177 1.82 36.73 4.09
C LEU A 177 2.76 37.65 4.88
N SER A 178 3.96 37.17 5.20
CA SER A 178 4.95 37.93 5.96
C SER A 178 5.50 39.16 5.21
N GLU A 179 5.37 39.16 3.90
CA GLU A 179 5.94 40.18 3.02
C GLU A 179 4.87 40.97 2.23
N SER A 180 3.58 40.73 2.53
CA SER A 180 2.47 41.49 1.93
C SER A 180 2.55 42.94 2.32
N PRO A 181 2.63 43.88 1.36
CA PRO A 181 2.74 45.31 1.68
C PRO A 181 1.41 45.83 2.22
N TYR A 182 1.42 46.26 3.47
CA TYR A 182 0.34 47.07 4.01
C TYR A 182 0.43 48.49 3.42
N GLY A 183 -0.41 48.80 2.44
CA GLY A 183 -0.55 50.17 1.91
C GLY A 183 -0.40 50.31 0.39
N ASN A 184 -0.78 51.49 -0.12
CA ASN A 184 -0.88 51.81 -1.55
C ASN A 184 0.45 51.94 -2.31
N ASP A 185 1.61 51.82 -1.64
CA ASP A 185 2.92 52.05 -2.27
C ASP A 185 3.56 50.75 -2.76
N TYR A 186 2.95 50.14 -3.78
CA TYR A 186 3.42 48.89 -4.41
C TYR A 186 4.83 48.99 -5.02
N PHE A 187 5.29 50.21 -5.37
CA PHE A 187 6.54 50.44 -6.10
C PHE A 187 7.69 50.99 -5.23
N ALA A 188 7.47 51.15 -3.92
CA ALA A 188 8.55 51.62 -3.05
C ALA A 188 9.69 50.58 -3.00
N ASP A 189 10.95 51.07 -3.08
CA ASP A 189 12.16 50.22 -3.02
C ASP A 189 12.17 49.26 -1.81
N HIS A 190 11.60 49.69 -0.69
CA HIS A 190 11.44 48.88 0.50
C HIS A 190 10.58 47.64 0.26
N ASN A 191 9.50 47.79 -0.50
CA ASN A 191 8.59 46.68 -0.82
C ASN A 191 9.19 45.69 -1.84
N VAL A 192 10.03 46.19 -2.76
CA VAL A 192 10.79 45.35 -3.69
C VAL A 192 11.78 44.47 -2.94
N ASN A 193 12.50 45.01 -1.97
CA ASN A 193 13.45 44.29 -1.16
C ASN A 193 12.76 43.17 -0.31
N ARG A 194 11.59 43.46 0.30
CA ARG A 194 10.81 42.48 1.03
C ARG A 194 10.37 41.30 0.12
N ARG A 195 9.84 41.63 -1.06
CA ARG A 195 9.44 40.60 -2.03
C ARG A 195 10.61 39.74 -2.51
N LYS A 196 11.79 40.37 -2.69
CA LYS A 196 13.01 39.63 -2.99
C LYS A 196 13.36 38.66 -1.88
N GLN A 197 13.25 39.05 -0.61
CA GLN A 197 13.47 38.19 0.55
C GLN A 197 12.44 37.04 0.60
N ALA A 198 11.15 37.32 0.31
CA ALA A 198 10.13 36.27 0.21
C ALA A 198 10.48 35.22 -0.85
N VAL A 199 10.88 35.64 -2.04
CA VAL A 199 11.30 34.76 -3.11
C VAL A 199 12.53 33.93 -2.73
N GLU A 200 13.51 34.52 -2.05
CA GLU A 200 14.67 33.78 -1.53
C GLU A 200 14.28 32.71 -0.49
N LYS A 201 13.32 33.05 0.39
CA LYS A 201 12.74 32.02 1.33
C LYS A 201 12.07 30.87 0.56
N ILE A 202 11.24 31.20 -0.44
CA ILE A 202 10.57 30.20 -1.27
C ILE A 202 11.58 29.33 -2.05
N GLU A 203 12.68 29.91 -2.54
CA GLU A 203 13.76 29.14 -3.16
C GLU A 203 14.39 28.12 -2.19
N ASN A 204 14.59 28.52 -0.94
CA ASN A 204 15.12 27.62 0.09
C ASN A 204 14.13 26.52 0.43
N ILE A 205 12.82 26.83 0.51
CA ILE A 205 11.74 25.84 0.68
C ILE A 205 11.77 24.85 -0.50
N LEU A 206 11.87 25.34 -1.74
CA LEU A 206 11.94 24.49 -2.93
C LEU A 206 13.17 23.57 -2.91
N LYS A 207 14.33 24.05 -2.49
CA LYS A 207 15.54 23.21 -2.37
C LYS A 207 15.32 22.07 -1.37
N LYS A 208 14.77 22.38 -0.19
CA LYS A 208 14.45 21.38 0.82
C LYS A 208 13.40 20.37 0.31
N PHE A 209 12.32 20.87 -0.28
CA PHE A 209 11.29 20.05 -0.90
C PHE A 209 11.84 19.05 -1.92
N ARG A 210 12.76 19.49 -2.79
CA ARG A 210 13.40 18.63 -3.79
C ARG A 210 14.18 17.46 -3.18
N VAL A 211 14.85 17.69 -2.07
CA VAL A 211 15.62 16.63 -1.38
C VAL A 211 14.64 15.61 -0.78
N GLU A 212 13.68 16.07 0.02
CA GLU A 212 12.71 15.22 0.70
C GLU A 212 11.80 14.47 -0.32
N SER A 213 11.38 15.14 -1.39
CA SER A 213 10.61 14.52 -2.47
C SER A 213 11.35 13.38 -3.15
N LYS A 214 12.66 13.51 -3.40
CA LYS A 214 13.49 12.46 -3.97
C LYS A 214 13.61 11.25 -3.04
N GLU A 215 13.71 11.47 -1.73
CA GLU A 215 13.75 10.40 -0.74
C GLU A 215 12.42 9.61 -0.73
N ILE A 216 11.29 10.32 -0.72
CA ILE A 216 9.96 9.71 -0.80
C ILE A 216 9.79 8.92 -2.09
N GLN A 217 10.20 9.46 -3.24
CA GLN A 217 10.14 8.78 -4.53
C GLN A 217 11.04 7.53 -4.57
N LYS A 218 12.16 7.54 -3.85
CA LYS A 218 13.03 6.37 -3.71
C LYS A 218 12.35 5.31 -2.86
N GLU A 219 11.87 5.65 -1.68
CA GLU A 219 11.16 4.72 -0.78
C GLU A 219 9.93 4.10 -1.48
N TYR A 220 9.22 4.88 -2.27
CA TYR A 220 8.10 4.39 -3.08
C TYR A 220 8.56 3.35 -4.12
N ARG A 221 9.66 3.61 -4.84
CA ARG A 221 10.21 2.64 -5.80
C ARG A 221 10.65 1.35 -5.11
N ASP A 222 11.34 1.46 -3.98
CA ASP A 222 11.77 0.31 -3.19
C ASP A 222 10.55 -0.51 -2.73
N LEU A 223 9.44 0.15 -2.36
CA LEU A 223 8.21 -0.53 -1.99
C LEU A 223 7.55 -1.23 -3.18
N LYS A 224 7.56 -0.60 -4.36
CA LYS A 224 7.06 -1.18 -5.61
C LYS A 224 7.85 -2.43 -6.03
N GLU A 225 9.18 -2.37 -5.95
CA GLU A 225 10.06 -3.52 -6.22
C GLU A 225 9.80 -4.68 -5.26
N LEU A 226 9.56 -4.41 -3.96
CA LEU A 226 9.22 -5.44 -2.98
C LEU A 226 7.92 -6.19 -3.33
N LEU A 227 7.00 -5.55 -4.03
CA LEU A 227 5.76 -6.14 -4.49
C LEU A 227 5.85 -6.77 -5.88
N HIS A 228 7.04 -6.74 -6.51
CA HIS A 228 7.27 -7.24 -7.87
C HIS A 228 6.33 -6.60 -8.92
N LEU A 229 6.05 -5.28 -8.79
CA LEU A 229 5.18 -4.49 -9.67
C LEU A 229 5.96 -3.58 -10.61
#